data_75914c255afbd9042b3375b91e302d06
#
_entry.id   75914c255afbd9042b3375b91e302d06
#
_cell.length_a   1.000
_cell.length_b   1.000
_cell.length_c   1.000
_cell.angle_alpha   90.00
_cell.angle_beta   90.00
_cell.angle_gamma   90.00
#
_symmetry.space_group_name_H-M   'P 1'
#
loop_
_entity.id
_entity.type
_entity.pdbx_description
1 polymer ?
#
loop_
_entity_poly.entity_id
_entity_poly.type
_entity_poly.pdbx_seq_one_letter_code
_entity_poly.pdbx_strand_id
1 'polypeptide(L)'
;KEPQVAGFNIFLGPNSYPLLSSYDDGRSGDQTLDLDKLVPLGYKFFRWINTLIVIPVFTFLGKFFSNYGVIILLLTIFIKLVLFPFTYKSYKSQARMRVLAPQIKEINDKYPGQENAMERQRLTMDLYSKAGVNPMGGCLPLLLQMPILIAMFTFFPSSIELRGESFLWAKDLSTYDAIVSWDTYIPLITPYFGNHISLFCLLMTITNLIYTKINMQNTAGQQQMPGMKFMMYLMPIMFLVFFNNYSAGLSYYYFLSLLITIIQTYAFRKCINEEKVLAELKENQKKPRKKSGFMARLEEAQRQQQAALREQQKQRAKQQRRR
;
A
#
# COMPACT_ATOMS: atom_id res chain seq x y z
N LYS A 1 35.53 -43.99 30.01
CA LYS A 1 34.70 -43.07 29.13
C LYS A 1 35.65 -42.08 28.53
N GLU A 2 35.78 -42.08 27.22
CA GLU A 2 36.58 -41.08 26.51
C GLU A 2 35.90 -39.71 26.65
N PRO A 3 36.68 -38.64 26.86
CA PRO A 3 36.14 -37.31 26.97
C PRO A 3 35.52 -36.91 25.63
N GLN A 4 34.22 -36.58 25.62
CA GLN A 4 33.55 -36.02 24.46
C GLN A 4 34.00 -34.54 24.29
N VAL A 5 34.73 -34.27 23.23
CA VAL A 5 35.13 -32.91 22.88
C VAL A 5 34.05 -32.29 21.95
N ALA A 6 33.37 -31.27 22.44
CA ALA A 6 32.44 -30.48 21.61
C ALA A 6 33.19 -29.24 21.09
N GLY A 7 33.35 -29.14 19.78
CA GLY A 7 33.89 -27.93 19.11
C GLY A 7 32.79 -26.89 18.93
N PHE A 8 33.10 -25.64 19.27
CA PHE A 8 32.22 -24.49 19.05
C PHE A 8 32.88 -23.50 18.11
N ASN A 9 32.11 -23.00 17.13
CA ASN A 9 32.50 -21.87 16.29
C ASN A 9 31.70 -20.65 16.70
N ILE A 10 32.36 -19.52 16.96
CA ILE A 10 31.71 -18.26 17.31
C ILE A 10 31.90 -17.31 16.12
N PHE A 11 30.77 -16.79 15.59
CA PHE A 11 30.78 -15.73 14.60
C PHE A 11 30.66 -14.38 15.30
N LEU A 12 31.62 -13.50 15.07
CA LEU A 12 31.62 -12.10 15.49
C LEU A 12 31.74 -11.22 14.23
N GLY A 13 30.67 -10.60 13.81
CA GLY A 13 30.65 -9.82 12.58
C GLY A 13 29.33 -9.07 12.35
N PRO A 14 29.22 -8.34 11.25
CA PRO A 14 28.03 -7.58 10.92
C PRO A 14 26.85 -8.50 10.60
N ASN A 15 25.64 -8.11 11.04
CA ASN A 15 24.40 -8.84 10.73
C ASN A 15 23.93 -8.50 9.29
N SER A 16 24.77 -8.81 8.30
CA SER A 16 24.50 -8.60 6.88
C SER A 16 23.97 -9.88 6.25
N TYR A 17 22.81 -9.78 5.58
CA TYR A 17 22.19 -10.93 4.93
C TYR A 17 23.10 -11.62 3.90
N PRO A 18 23.77 -10.89 2.96
CA PRO A 18 24.67 -11.53 1.98
C PRO A 18 25.82 -12.29 2.64
N LEU A 19 26.38 -11.73 3.71
CA LEU A 19 27.46 -12.37 4.43
C LEU A 19 26.99 -13.63 5.15
N LEU A 20 25.89 -13.53 5.89
CA LEU A 20 25.36 -14.66 6.67
C LEU A 20 24.87 -15.80 5.79
N SER A 21 24.26 -15.50 4.65
CA SER A 21 23.81 -16.53 3.70
C SER A 21 24.97 -17.25 3.02
N SER A 22 26.13 -16.59 2.84
CA SER A 22 27.28 -17.21 2.21
C SER A 22 27.92 -18.35 3.04
N TYR A 23 27.62 -18.41 4.33
CA TYR A 23 28.06 -19.53 5.19
C TYR A 23 27.36 -20.84 4.84
N ASP A 24 26.22 -20.79 4.18
CA ASP A 24 25.49 -21.97 3.72
C ASP A 24 25.76 -22.33 2.25
N ASP A 25 26.65 -21.59 1.57
CA ASP A 25 27.04 -21.89 0.20
C ASP A 25 27.70 -23.27 0.13
N GLY A 26 27.11 -24.16 -0.67
CA GLY A 26 27.56 -25.57 -0.81
C GLY A 26 27.09 -26.51 0.30
N ARG A 27 26.30 -26.04 1.26
CA ARG A 27 25.68 -26.87 2.30
C ARG A 27 24.22 -27.18 1.95
N SER A 28 23.71 -28.33 2.39
CA SER A 28 22.33 -28.72 2.16
C SER A 28 21.78 -29.57 3.30
N GLY A 29 20.47 -29.52 3.50
CA GLY A 29 19.76 -30.28 4.54
C GLY A 29 20.23 -29.91 5.96
N ASP A 30 20.53 -30.92 6.76
CA ASP A 30 20.92 -30.76 8.18
C ASP A 30 22.28 -30.07 8.41
N GLN A 31 23.04 -29.80 7.33
CA GLN A 31 24.32 -29.12 7.43
C GLN A 31 24.20 -27.58 7.31
N THR A 32 23.02 -27.08 6.97
CA THR A 32 22.80 -25.62 6.90
C THR A 32 22.81 -24.99 8.29
N LEU A 33 23.51 -23.88 8.41
CA LEU A 33 23.58 -23.10 9.66
C LEU A 33 22.41 -22.14 9.82
N ASP A 34 21.75 -21.81 8.71
CA ASP A 34 20.58 -20.89 8.66
C ASP A 34 20.86 -19.52 9.33
N LEU A 35 22.12 -19.06 9.31
CA LEU A 35 22.53 -17.79 9.92
C LEU A 35 21.84 -16.57 9.28
N ASP A 36 21.48 -16.69 8.01
CA ASP A 36 20.69 -15.67 7.28
C ASP A 36 19.33 -15.39 7.94
N LYS A 37 18.77 -16.37 8.69
CA LYS A 37 17.51 -16.20 9.44
C LYS A 37 17.63 -15.28 10.64
N LEU A 38 18.84 -14.95 11.07
CA LEU A 38 19.10 -13.95 12.12
C LEU A 38 18.75 -12.54 11.67
N VAL A 39 18.76 -12.27 10.35
CA VAL A 39 18.32 -10.99 9.80
C VAL A 39 16.81 -10.95 9.74
N PRO A 40 16.12 -10.02 10.46
CA PRO A 40 14.67 -9.98 10.56
C PRO A 40 14.02 -9.38 9.31
N LEU A 41 13.97 -10.13 8.21
CA LEU A 41 13.39 -9.73 6.93
C LEU A 41 11.87 -9.98 6.82
N GLY A 42 11.18 -10.22 7.96
CA GLY A 42 9.73 -10.46 8.02
C GLY A 42 9.32 -11.91 7.77
N TYR A 43 8.00 -12.14 7.68
CA TYR A 43 7.44 -13.48 7.42
C TYR A 43 7.86 -14.03 6.05
N LYS A 44 7.78 -15.34 5.86
CA LYS A 44 8.27 -16.09 4.67
C LYS A 44 7.98 -15.39 3.33
N PHE A 45 6.76 -14.89 3.13
CA PHE A 45 6.38 -14.22 1.88
C PHE A 45 7.12 -12.90 1.66
N PHE A 46 7.23 -12.04 2.70
CA PHE A 46 7.92 -10.74 2.60
C PHE A 46 9.43 -10.93 2.56
N ARG A 47 9.94 -11.93 3.30
CA ARG A 47 11.33 -12.35 3.23
C ARG A 47 11.72 -12.71 1.80
N TRP A 48 10.86 -13.48 1.09
CA TRP A 48 11.10 -13.85 -0.31
C TRP A 48 11.24 -12.61 -1.21
N ILE A 49 10.41 -11.57 -1.05
CA ILE A 49 10.53 -10.30 -1.79
C ILE A 49 11.88 -9.64 -1.48
N ASN A 50 12.27 -9.58 -0.21
CA ASN A 50 13.54 -8.99 0.19
C ASN A 50 14.73 -9.75 -0.37
N THR A 51 14.74 -11.07 -0.26
CA THR A 51 15.90 -11.90 -0.64
C THR A 51 16.08 -12.04 -2.15
N LEU A 52 14.98 -12.08 -2.94
CA LEU A 52 15.07 -12.25 -4.40
C LEU A 52 15.05 -10.95 -5.19
N ILE A 53 14.51 -9.88 -4.64
CA ILE A 53 14.36 -8.62 -5.39
C ILE A 53 15.15 -7.50 -4.73
N VAL A 54 14.85 -7.19 -3.46
CA VAL A 54 15.35 -5.98 -2.82
C VAL A 54 16.86 -6.07 -2.58
N ILE A 55 17.31 -7.10 -1.86
CA ILE A 55 18.72 -7.26 -1.48
C ILE A 55 19.63 -7.41 -2.71
N PRO A 56 19.33 -8.26 -3.71
CA PRO A 56 20.16 -8.34 -4.90
C PRO A 56 20.29 -7.03 -5.67
N VAL A 57 19.19 -6.29 -5.85
CA VAL A 57 19.22 -4.99 -6.51
C VAL A 57 19.98 -3.96 -5.69
N PHE A 58 19.75 -3.92 -4.37
CA PHE A 58 20.42 -3.02 -3.44
C PHE A 58 21.93 -3.26 -3.43
N THR A 59 22.36 -4.52 -3.29
CA THR A 59 23.77 -4.92 -3.32
C THR A 59 24.42 -4.66 -4.70
N PHE A 60 23.68 -4.91 -5.78
CA PHE A 60 24.16 -4.60 -7.14
C PHE A 60 24.40 -3.10 -7.32
N LEU A 61 23.45 -2.26 -6.91
CA LEU A 61 23.60 -0.81 -6.99
C LEU A 61 24.73 -0.29 -6.10
N GLY A 62 24.95 -0.90 -4.94
CA GLY A 62 26.07 -0.58 -4.03
C GLY A 62 27.45 -0.82 -4.61
N LYS A 63 27.58 -1.62 -5.69
CA LYS A 63 28.86 -1.78 -6.42
C LYS A 63 29.20 -0.56 -7.28
N PHE A 64 28.23 0.23 -7.69
CA PHE A 64 28.40 1.38 -8.60
C PHE A 64 28.26 2.72 -7.89
N PHE A 65 27.50 2.77 -6.80
CA PHE A 65 27.19 3.99 -6.08
C PHE A 65 27.58 3.86 -4.62
N SER A 66 28.29 4.86 -4.09
CA SER A 66 28.64 4.92 -2.66
C SER A 66 27.59 5.65 -1.84
N ASN A 67 26.69 6.41 -2.48
CA ASN A 67 25.66 7.18 -1.78
C ASN A 67 24.37 6.37 -1.65
N TYR A 68 24.04 5.95 -0.43
CA TYR A 68 22.86 5.11 -0.17
C TYR A 68 21.52 5.81 -0.40
N GLY A 69 21.45 7.13 -0.29
CA GLY A 69 20.25 7.88 -0.69
C GLY A 69 19.97 7.78 -2.20
N VAL A 70 21.02 7.80 -3.02
CA VAL A 70 20.91 7.54 -4.47
C VAL A 70 20.52 6.10 -4.75
N ILE A 71 21.09 5.14 -4.01
CA ILE A 71 20.71 3.72 -4.13
C ILE A 71 19.23 3.51 -3.83
N ILE A 72 18.68 4.14 -2.76
CA ILE A 72 17.26 4.08 -2.42
C ILE A 72 16.41 4.68 -3.54
N LEU A 73 16.82 5.81 -4.13
CA LEU A 73 16.13 6.42 -5.26
C LEU A 73 16.06 5.46 -6.46
N LEU A 74 17.20 4.89 -6.85
CA LEU A 74 17.29 3.96 -7.98
C LEU A 74 16.53 2.67 -7.72
N LEU A 75 16.60 2.11 -6.52
CA LEU A 75 15.79 0.97 -6.09
C LEU A 75 14.28 1.28 -6.21
N THR A 76 13.86 2.48 -5.77
CA THR A 76 12.47 2.91 -5.87
C THR A 76 12.02 2.98 -7.34
N ILE A 77 12.83 3.58 -8.21
CA ILE A 77 12.56 3.65 -9.65
C ILE A 77 12.47 2.25 -10.24
N PHE A 78 13.40 1.36 -9.92
CA PHE A 78 13.39 -0.02 -10.39
C PHE A 78 12.09 -0.74 -10.01
N ILE A 79 11.70 -0.68 -8.75
CA ILE A 79 10.44 -1.28 -8.28
C ILE A 79 9.24 -0.69 -9.04
N LYS A 80 9.20 0.63 -9.25
CA LYS A 80 8.13 1.28 -10.01
C LYS A 80 8.09 0.86 -11.47
N LEU A 81 9.24 0.61 -12.08
CA LEU A 81 9.33 0.08 -13.45
C LEU A 81 8.80 -1.36 -13.54
N VAL A 82 9.18 -2.23 -12.59
CA VAL A 82 8.65 -3.60 -12.53
C VAL A 82 7.13 -3.61 -12.34
N LEU A 83 6.60 -2.71 -11.52
CA LEU A 83 5.16 -2.60 -11.28
C LEU A 83 4.42 -1.82 -12.38
N PHE A 84 5.11 -1.17 -13.30
CA PHE A 84 4.51 -0.28 -14.31
C PHE A 84 3.37 -0.93 -15.11
N PRO A 85 3.48 -2.17 -15.66
CA PRO A 85 2.40 -2.77 -16.43
C PRO A 85 1.12 -2.99 -15.61
N PHE A 86 1.25 -3.28 -14.33
CA PHE A 86 0.11 -3.46 -13.43
C PHE A 86 -0.52 -2.11 -13.05
N THR A 87 0.31 -1.12 -12.75
CA THR A 87 -0.16 0.23 -12.42
C THR A 87 -0.86 0.88 -13.61
N TYR A 88 -0.37 0.70 -14.83
CA TYR A 88 -1.03 1.18 -16.05
C TYR A 88 -2.43 0.55 -16.26
N LYS A 89 -2.55 -0.77 -16.10
CA LYS A 89 -3.86 -1.46 -16.20
C LYS A 89 -4.85 -0.96 -15.15
N SER A 90 -4.40 -0.79 -13.92
CA SER A 90 -5.22 -0.25 -12.85
C SER A 90 -5.64 1.19 -13.13
N TYR A 91 -4.72 2.00 -13.64
CA TYR A 91 -4.99 3.38 -14.00
C TYR A 91 -6.06 3.48 -15.10
N LYS A 92 -5.99 2.62 -16.12
CA LYS A 92 -7.03 2.52 -17.16
C LYS A 92 -8.40 2.16 -16.56
N SER A 93 -8.44 1.29 -15.54
CA SER A 93 -9.67 0.96 -14.83
C SER A 93 -10.21 2.15 -14.02
N GLN A 94 -9.34 2.91 -13.34
CA GLN A 94 -9.72 4.13 -12.62
C GLN A 94 -10.26 5.21 -13.58
N ALA A 95 -9.63 5.39 -14.75
CA ALA A 95 -10.10 6.32 -15.76
C ALA A 95 -11.53 5.97 -16.25
N ARG A 96 -11.82 4.68 -16.45
CA ARG A 96 -13.17 4.20 -16.78
C ARG A 96 -14.20 4.52 -15.69
N MET A 97 -13.83 4.36 -14.42
CA MET A 97 -14.70 4.72 -13.29
C MET A 97 -14.93 6.23 -13.21
N ARG A 98 -13.89 7.03 -13.45
CA ARG A 98 -13.98 8.50 -13.41
C ARG A 98 -14.90 9.05 -14.50
N VAL A 99 -14.84 8.50 -15.69
CA VAL A 99 -15.71 8.89 -16.82
C VAL A 99 -17.18 8.60 -16.54
N LEU A 100 -17.50 7.61 -15.69
CA LEU A 100 -18.87 7.32 -15.24
C LEU A 100 -19.32 8.19 -14.06
N ALA A 101 -18.46 9.02 -13.49
CA ALA A 101 -18.78 9.86 -12.32
C ALA A 101 -20.03 10.74 -12.50
N PRO A 102 -20.31 11.38 -13.67
CA PRO A 102 -21.55 12.13 -13.88
C PRO A 102 -22.79 11.26 -13.73
N GLN A 103 -22.82 10.05 -14.31
CA GLN A 103 -23.95 9.13 -14.20
C GLN A 103 -24.16 8.64 -12.77
N ILE A 104 -23.06 8.45 -12.03
CA ILE A 104 -23.13 8.09 -10.60
C ILE A 104 -23.67 9.27 -9.79
N LYS A 105 -23.33 10.51 -10.14
CA LYS A 105 -23.86 11.70 -9.52
C LYS A 105 -25.39 11.78 -9.70
N GLU A 106 -25.90 11.53 -10.91
CA GLU A 106 -27.34 11.47 -11.18
C GLU A 106 -28.05 10.42 -10.32
N ILE A 107 -27.46 9.23 -10.15
CA ILE A 107 -27.99 8.20 -9.25
C ILE A 107 -28.05 8.73 -7.81
N ASN A 108 -27.03 9.44 -7.38
CA ASN A 108 -26.94 9.98 -6.03
C ASN A 108 -27.96 11.07 -5.76
N ASP A 109 -28.13 11.96 -6.72
CA ASP A 109 -29.08 13.08 -6.64
C ASP A 109 -30.53 12.57 -6.67
N LYS A 110 -30.79 11.46 -7.39
CA LYS A 110 -32.10 10.83 -7.48
C LYS A 110 -32.53 10.07 -6.21
N TYR A 111 -31.54 9.55 -5.45
CA TYR A 111 -31.79 8.78 -4.23
C TYR A 111 -31.05 9.40 -3.04
N PRO A 112 -31.44 10.58 -2.55
CA PRO A 112 -30.78 11.24 -1.41
C PRO A 112 -31.09 10.50 -0.09
N GLY A 113 -30.30 10.79 0.96
CA GLY A 113 -30.48 10.24 2.30
C GLY A 113 -29.73 8.94 2.57
N GLN A 114 -29.52 8.63 3.85
CA GLN A 114 -28.83 7.39 4.29
C GLN A 114 -29.66 6.13 4.08
N GLU A 115 -30.98 6.24 4.16
CA GLU A 115 -31.92 5.16 3.93
C GLU A 115 -31.80 4.54 2.53
N ASN A 116 -31.45 5.36 1.54
CA ASN A 116 -31.28 4.95 0.15
C ASN A 116 -29.82 4.51 -0.19
N ALA A 117 -28.93 4.44 0.79
CA ALA A 117 -27.52 4.12 0.55
C ALA A 117 -27.32 2.77 -0.15
N MET A 118 -28.09 1.75 0.24
CA MET A 118 -28.02 0.42 -0.38
C MET A 118 -28.54 0.42 -1.82
N GLU A 119 -29.59 1.17 -2.11
CA GLU A 119 -30.14 1.25 -3.46
C GLU A 119 -29.16 2.00 -4.40
N ARG A 120 -28.57 3.11 -3.93
CA ARG A 120 -27.48 3.80 -4.66
C ARG A 120 -26.33 2.88 -4.96
N GLN A 121 -25.88 2.09 -3.97
CA GLN A 121 -24.77 1.15 -4.16
C GLN A 121 -25.13 0.09 -5.20
N ARG A 122 -26.36 -0.45 -5.16
CA ARG A 122 -26.86 -1.42 -6.13
C ARG A 122 -26.88 -0.85 -7.54
N LEU A 123 -27.44 0.34 -7.72
CA LEU A 123 -27.52 1.02 -9.02
C LEU A 123 -26.15 1.38 -9.57
N THR A 124 -25.23 1.81 -8.70
CA THR A 124 -23.82 2.08 -9.08
C THR A 124 -23.11 0.80 -9.54
N MET A 125 -23.31 -0.32 -8.84
CA MET A 125 -22.74 -1.61 -9.23
C MET A 125 -23.35 -2.13 -10.54
N ASP A 126 -24.65 -1.95 -10.74
CA ASP A 126 -25.32 -2.30 -12.00
C ASP A 126 -24.81 -1.45 -13.17
N LEU A 127 -24.59 -0.14 -12.95
CA LEU A 127 -23.97 0.73 -13.94
C LEU A 127 -22.56 0.27 -14.32
N TYR A 128 -21.70 -0.06 -13.34
CA TYR A 128 -20.36 -0.59 -13.58
C TYR A 128 -20.42 -1.93 -14.36
N SER A 129 -21.35 -2.80 -13.98
CA SER A 129 -21.55 -4.09 -14.66
C SER A 129 -21.97 -3.90 -16.11
N LYS A 130 -22.93 -3.02 -16.38
CA LYS A 130 -23.40 -2.69 -17.75
C LYS A 130 -22.31 -2.06 -18.59
N ALA A 131 -21.53 -1.13 -18.01
CA ALA A 131 -20.39 -0.51 -18.69
C ALA A 131 -19.19 -1.46 -18.85
N GLY A 132 -19.19 -2.61 -18.18
CA GLY A 132 -18.07 -3.56 -18.18
C GLY A 132 -16.84 -3.04 -17.47
N VAL A 133 -17.04 -2.25 -16.42
CA VAL A 133 -15.99 -1.70 -15.55
C VAL A 133 -15.90 -2.55 -14.30
N ASN A 134 -14.67 -2.96 -13.96
CA ASN A 134 -14.42 -3.67 -12.73
C ASN A 134 -14.06 -2.67 -11.61
N PRO A 135 -14.89 -2.48 -10.57
CA PRO A 135 -14.60 -1.57 -9.47
C PRO A 135 -13.36 -1.98 -8.65
N MET A 136 -13.02 -3.28 -8.64
CA MET A 136 -11.81 -3.78 -7.98
C MET A 136 -10.52 -3.37 -8.70
N GLY A 137 -10.58 -2.99 -9.98
CA GLY A 137 -9.41 -2.53 -10.72
C GLY A 137 -8.80 -1.25 -10.15
N GLY A 138 -9.58 -0.43 -9.46
CA GLY A 138 -9.11 0.82 -8.84
C GLY A 138 -8.23 0.60 -7.59
N CYS A 139 -8.44 -0.46 -6.82
CA CYS A 139 -7.66 -0.76 -5.62
C CYS A 139 -6.44 -1.68 -5.89
N LEU A 140 -6.29 -2.18 -7.12
CA LEU A 140 -5.18 -3.07 -7.49
C LEU A 140 -3.78 -2.51 -7.17
N PRO A 141 -3.47 -1.19 -7.38
CA PRO A 141 -2.18 -0.64 -6.99
C PRO A 141 -1.91 -0.77 -5.50
N LEU A 142 -2.93 -0.54 -4.65
CA LEU A 142 -2.80 -0.67 -3.21
C LEU A 142 -2.48 -2.11 -2.81
N LEU A 143 -3.16 -3.09 -3.39
CA LEU A 143 -2.93 -4.51 -3.12
C LEU A 143 -1.53 -4.97 -3.55
N LEU A 144 -1.00 -4.45 -4.66
CA LEU A 144 0.35 -4.75 -5.12
C LEU A 144 1.42 -4.00 -4.30
N GLN A 145 1.12 -2.80 -3.85
CA GLN A 145 2.04 -1.97 -3.07
C GLN A 145 2.21 -2.49 -1.64
N MET A 146 1.16 -3.06 -1.02
CA MET A 146 1.19 -3.51 0.38
C MET A 146 2.29 -4.54 0.68
N PRO A 147 2.46 -5.63 -0.10
CA PRO A 147 3.54 -6.59 0.14
C PRO A 147 4.93 -5.96 0.05
N ILE A 148 5.12 -5.04 -0.89
CA ILE A 148 6.40 -4.35 -1.07
C ILE A 148 6.65 -3.39 0.09
N LEU A 149 5.61 -2.66 0.54
CA LEU A 149 5.71 -1.78 1.69
C LEU A 149 6.14 -2.54 2.94
N ILE A 150 5.51 -3.70 3.21
CA ILE A 150 5.84 -4.52 4.38
C ILE A 150 7.26 -5.10 4.26
N ALA A 151 7.68 -5.51 3.06
CA ALA A 151 9.04 -5.96 2.81
C ALA A 151 10.06 -4.84 3.10
N MET A 152 9.81 -3.63 2.63
CA MET A 152 10.66 -2.46 2.89
C MET A 152 10.67 -2.05 4.37
N PHE A 153 9.51 -2.16 5.04
CA PHE A 153 9.38 -1.89 6.47
C PHE A 153 10.29 -2.77 7.33
N THR A 154 10.52 -4.02 6.90
CA THR A 154 11.45 -4.93 7.56
C THR A 154 12.89 -4.79 7.08
N PHE A 155 13.09 -4.48 5.79
CA PHE A 155 14.42 -4.35 5.18
C PHE A 155 15.19 -3.14 5.71
N PHE A 156 14.62 -1.93 5.66
CA PHE A 156 15.37 -0.71 5.99
C PHE A 156 15.93 -0.66 7.42
N PRO A 157 15.18 -1.03 8.47
CA PRO A 157 15.74 -1.06 9.82
C PRO A 157 16.75 -2.19 10.04
N SER A 158 16.69 -3.26 9.22
CA SER A 158 17.57 -4.42 9.35
C SER A 158 18.84 -4.34 8.50
N SER A 159 18.89 -3.38 7.57
CA SER A 159 20.02 -3.21 6.66
C SER A 159 21.18 -2.53 7.38
N ILE A 160 22.24 -3.31 7.65
CA ILE A 160 23.45 -2.77 8.29
C ILE A 160 24.20 -1.79 7.40
N GLU A 161 24.04 -1.91 6.09
CA GLU A 161 24.66 -1.07 5.08
C GLU A 161 24.21 0.39 5.15
N LEU A 162 23.05 0.66 5.76
CA LEU A 162 22.53 2.02 5.95
C LEU A 162 22.99 2.69 7.24
N ARG A 163 23.61 1.93 8.12
CA ARG A 163 24.00 2.42 9.44
C ARG A 163 25.16 3.39 9.34
N GLY A 164 24.95 4.61 9.85
CA GLY A 164 25.94 5.70 9.80
C GLY A 164 26.04 6.38 8.44
N GLU A 165 25.24 5.95 7.44
CA GLU A 165 25.22 6.56 6.12
C GLU A 165 24.32 7.81 6.08
N SER A 166 24.92 8.95 5.70
CA SER A 166 24.23 10.23 5.66
C SER A 166 23.66 10.52 4.27
N PHE A 167 22.49 11.20 4.25
CA PHE A 167 21.91 11.69 3.01
C PHE A 167 21.10 12.98 3.25
N LEU A 168 21.40 14.03 2.48
CA LEU A 168 20.82 15.37 2.64
C LEU A 168 20.99 15.87 4.10
N TRP A 169 19.92 16.01 4.83
CA TRP A 169 19.91 16.43 6.25
C TRP A 169 19.92 15.27 7.24
N ALA A 170 19.63 14.04 6.79
CA ALA A 170 19.69 12.87 7.64
C ALA A 170 21.15 12.46 7.86
N LYS A 171 21.54 12.35 9.12
CA LYS A 171 22.89 11.92 9.51
C LYS A 171 23.09 10.41 9.41
N ASP A 172 21.99 9.66 9.54
CA ASP A 172 21.97 8.21 9.50
C ASP A 172 20.63 7.74 8.92
N LEU A 173 20.70 7.00 7.81
CA LEU A 173 19.52 6.49 7.12
C LEU A 173 18.86 5.29 7.84
N SER A 174 19.57 4.64 8.76
CA SER A 174 19.05 3.51 9.54
C SER A 174 18.16 3.95 10.71
N THR A 175 18.33 5.18 11.18
CA THR A 175 17.56 5.79 12.28
C THR A 175 16.66 6.93 11.75
N TYR A 176 15.92 7.59 12.65
CA TYR A 176 15.11 8.74 12.27
C TYR A 176 15.97 9.97 11.99
N ASP A 177 15.49 10.86 11.11
CA ASP A 177 16.06 12.16 10.85
C ASP A 177 15.34 13.21 11.73
N ALA A 178 16.06 13.94 12.58
CA ALA A 178 15.49 15.01 13.41
C ALA A 178 15.92 16.37 12.87
N ILE A 179 14.97 17.17 12.34
CA ILE A 179 15.24 18.58 12.01
C ILE A 179 15.05 19.45 13.25
N VAL A 180 14.03 19.14 14.03
CA VAL A 180 13.68 19.80 15.27
C VAL A 180 13.61 18.74 16.34
N SER A 181 14.29 18.98 17.47
CA SER A 181 14.24 18.16 18.67
C SER A 181 14.06 19.04 19.90
N TRP A 182 13.39 18.51 20.92
CA TRP A 182 13.18 19.20 22.21
C TRP A 182 13.40 18.25 23.37
N ASP A 183 13.87 18.77 24.48
CA ASP A 183 14.22 17.97 25.67
C ASP A 183 13.05 17.83 26.66
N THR A 184 11.99 18.61 26.46
CA THR A 184 10.83 18.64 27.36
C THR A 184 9.97 17.40 27.17
N TYR A 185 9.69 16.66 28.25
CA TYR A 185 8.72 15.56 28.20
C TYR A 185 7.30 16.10 28.15
N ILE A 186 6.57 15.77 27.08
CA ILE A 186 5.17 16.15 26.89
C ILE A 186 4.33 14.88 27.03
N PRO A 187 3.47 14.77 28.10
CA PRO A 187 2.59 13.63 28.28
C PRO A 187 1.71 13.40 27.03
N LEU A 188 1.48 12.15 26.63
CA LEU A 188 0.76 11.72 25.43
C LEU A 188 1.49 11.95 24.08
N ILE A 189 2.38 12.94 23.97
CA ILE A 189 3.13 13.18 22.72
C ILE A 189 4.43 12.38 22.76
N THR A 190 5.28 12.61 23.75
CA THR A 190 6.60 11.96 23.84
C THR A 190 6.57 10.44 23.75
N PRO A 191 5.63 9.69 24.38
CA PRO A 191 5.62 8.23 24.31
C PRO A 191 5.28 7.66 22.93
N TYR A 192 4.52 8.39 22.13
CA TYR A 192 4.02 7.90 20.83
C TYR A 192 4.70 8.58 19.64
N PHE A 193 4.93 9.87 19.70
CA PHE A 193 5.49 10.67 18.64
C PHE A 193 7.01 10.86 18.76
N GLY A 194 7.53 10.83 20.00
CA GLY A 194 8.91 11.17 20.31
C GLY A 194 9.12 12.64 20.59
N ASN A 195 10.39 13.02 20.83
CA ASN A 195 10.82 14.39 21.11
C ASN A 195 11.47 15.05 19.90
N HIS A 196 11.05 14.71 18.70
CA HIS A 196 11.63 15.22 17.45
C HIS A 196 10.60 15.21 16.32
N ILE A 197 10.92 15.92 15.27
CA ILE A 197 10.18 15.88 14.00
C ILE A 197 11.14 15.40 12.90
N SER A 198 10.79 14.26 12.28
CA SER A 198 11.46 13.76 11.09
C SER A 198 10.95 14.49 9.85
N LEU A 199 11.87 15.09 9.07
CA LEU A 199 11.50 15.79 7.83
C LEU A 199 11.08 14.80 6.74
N PHE A 200 11.77 13.68 6.59
CA PHE A 200 11.37 12.67 5.61
C PHE A 200 9.98 12.12 5.93
N CYS A 201 9.65 11.90 7.21
CA CYS A 201 8.32 11.47 7.62
C CYS A 201 7.25 12.55 7.34
N LEU A 202 7.58 13.82 7.56
CA LEU A 202 6.70 14.94 7.24
C LEU A 202 6.45 15.04 5.73
N LEU A 203 7.49 14.98 4.91
CA LEU A 203 7.38 14.98 3.44
C LEU A 203 6.57 13.79 2.93
N MET A 204 6.80 12.61 3.48
CA MET A 204 6.00 11.41 3.20
C MET A 204 4.52 11.66 3.50
N THR A 205 4.20 12.24 4.65
CA THR A 205 2.82 12.51 5.07
C THR A 205 2.14 13.53 4.18
N ILE A 206 2.80 14.64 3.87
CA ILE A 206 2.27 15.68 2.96
C ILE A 206 2.00 15.07 1.58
N THR A 207 2.96 14.30 1.05
CA THR A 207 2.81 13.64 -0.25
C THR A 207 1.67 12.61 -0.24
N ASN A 208 1.48 11.89 0.87
CA ASN A 208 0.38 10.95 1.05
C ASN A 208 -0.98 11.66 1.10
N LEU A 209 -1.08 12.81 1.76
CA LEU A 209 -2.30 13.65 1.75
C LEU A 209 -2.64 14.15 0.34
N ILE A 210 -1.63 14.60 -0.43
CA ILE A 210 -1.81 15.00 -1.83
C ILE A 210 -2.28 13.81 -2.67
N TYR A 211 -1.64 12.66 -2.53
CA TYR A 211 -2.02 11.43 -3.23
C TYR A 211 -3.45 10.99 -2.88
N THR A 212 -3.82 11.04 -1.60
CA THR A 212 -5.17 10.75 -1.13
C THR A 212 -6.19 11.68 -1.80
N LYS A 213 -5.94 12.99 -1.84
CA LYS A 213 -6.81 13.96 -2.51
C LYS A 213 -7.00 13.64 -4.00
N ILE A 214 -5.92 13.29 -4.70
CA ILE A 214 -5.96 12.91 -6.12
C ILE A 214 -6.77 11.63 -6.32
N ASN A 215 -6.57 10.62 -5.48
CA ASN A 215 -7.31 9.36 -5.55
C ASN A 215 -8.79 9.52 -5.26
N MET A 216 -9.15 10.36 -4.31
CA MET A 216 -10.55 10.65 -3.99
C MET A 216 -11.30 11.22 -5.19
N GLN A 217 -10.67 12.06 -5.98
CA GLN A 217 -11.26 12.59 -7.23
C GLN A 217 -11.48 11.48 -8.29
N ASN A 218 -10.65 10.43 -8.26
CA ASN A 218 -10.76 9.32 -9.20
C ASN A 218 -11.83 8.29 -8.82
N THR A 219 -12.30 8.30 -7.57
CA THR A 219 -13.21 7.28 -7.00
C THR A 219 -14.56 7.88 -6.61
N ALA A 220 -15.09 8.78 -7.42
CA ALA A 220 -16.29 9.57 -7.14
C ALA A 220 -17.54 8.76 -6.72
N GLY A 221 -17.63 7.47 -7.07
CA GLY A 221 -18.77 6.62 -6.71
C GLY A 221 -18.70 5.94 -5.34
N GLN A 222 -17.51 5.79 -4.77
CA GLN A 222 -17.33 5.11 -3.47
C GLN A 222 -17.38 6.07 -2.26
N GLN A 223 -17.42 7.37 -2.48
CA GLN A 223 -17.25 8.39 -1.45
C GLN A 223 -18.50 8.69 -0.59
N GLN A 224 -19.57 7.97 -0.76
CA GLN A 224 -20.84 8.36 -0.12
C GLN A 224 -21.11 7.76 1.26
N MET A 225 -20.18 6.97 1.80
CA MET A 225 -20.32 6.53 3.20
C MET A 225 -19.92 7.69 4.13
N PRO A 226 -20.81 8.11 5.05
CA PRO A 226 -20.47 9.12 6.05
C PRO A 226 -19.24 8.68 6.84
N GLY A 227 -18.29 9.59 7.04
CA GLY A 227 -17.04 9.29 7.76
C GLY A 227 -15.91 8.71 6.92
N MET A 228 -16.14 8.17 5.73
CA MET A 228 -15.07 7.62 4.88
C MET A 228 -14.04 8.69 4.50
N LYS A 229 -14.48 9.90 4.16
CA LYS A 229 -13.59 11.05 3.93
C LYS A 229 -12.68 11.31 5.11
N PHE A 230 -13.25 11.39 6.30
CA PHE A 230 -12.49 11.63 7.53
C PHE A 230 -11.43 10.54 7.74
N MET A 231 -11.82 9.27 7.58
CA MET A 231 -10.91 8.12 7.75
C MET A 231 -9.75 8.15 6.75
N MET A 232 -10.02 8.53 5.48
CA MET A 232 -8.98 8.61 4.44
C MET A 232 -7.95 9.73 4.71
N TYR A 233 -8.34 10.85 5.33
CA TYR A 233 -7.40 11.90 5.73
C TYR A 233 -6.75 11.64 7.10
N LEU A 234 -7.44 10.97 8.00
CA LEU A 234 -6.91 10.62 9.31
C LEU A 234 -5.75 9.61 9.20
N MET A 235 -5.86 8.64 8.29
CA MET A 235 -4.85 7.58 8.11
C MET A 235 -3.44 8.11 7.81
N PRO A 236 -3.21 9.05 6.86
CA PRO A 236 -1.89 9.66 6.66
C PRO A 236 -1.35 10.41 7.88
N ILE A 237 -2.24 11.06 8.66
CA ILE A 237 -1.84 11.76 9.88
C ILE A 237 -1.41 10.75 10.95
N MET A 238 -2.12 9.63 11.08
CA MET A 238 -1.70 8.55 11.98
C MET A 238 -0.36 7.95 11.56
N PHE A 239 -0.08 7.87 10.26
CA PHE A 239 1.23 7.45 9.77
C PHE A 239 2.35 8.40 10.19
N LEU A 240 2.11 9.71 10.24
CA LEU A 240 3.09 10.65 10.76
C LEU A 240 3.50 10.29 12.20
N VAL A 241 2.51 10.01 13.06
CA VAL A 241 2.78 9.63 14.45
C VAL A 241 3.54 8.32 14.54
N PHE A 242 3.18 7.35 13.69
CA PHE A 242 3.77 6.01 13.73
C PHE A 242 5.19 5.99 13.16
N PHE A 243 5.41 6.64 12.01
CA PHE A 243 6.68 6.58 11.28
C PHE A 243 7.71 7.62 11.70
N ASN A 244 7.34 8.59 12.56
CA ASN A 244 8.26 9.63 13.03
C ASN A 244 9.51 9.06 13.72
N ASN A 245 9.37 7.92 14.40
CA ASN A 245 10.46 7.25 15.12
C ASN A 245 11.15 6.15 14.27
N TYR A 246 10.77 6.00 13.00
CA TYR A 246 11.32 4.97 12.12
C TYR A 246 12.49 5.47 11.29
N SER A 247 13.16 4.53 10.61
CA SER A 247 14.31 4.76 9.74
C SER A 247 14.01 5.85 8.69
N ALA A 248 14.91 6.82 8.59
CA ALA A 248 14.88 7.87 7.58
C ALA A 248 14.88 7.30 6.16
N GLY A 249 15.62 6.20 5.93
CA GLY A 249 15.63 5.48 4.67
C GLY A 249 14.26 4.94 4.27
N LEU A 250 13.47 4.41 5.22
CA LEU A 250 12.10 3.95 4.96
C LEU A 250 11.17 5.11 4.60
N SER A 251 11.20 6.19 5.39
CA SER A 251 10.38 7.38 5.15
C SER A 251 10.71 8.04 3.81
N TYR A 252 12.00 8.09 3.46
CA TYR A 252 12.50 8.59 2.18
C TYR A 252 12.03 7.71 1.01
N TYR A 253 12.17 6.38 1.11
CA TYR A 253 11.64 5.44 0.11
C TYR A 253 10.14 5.65 -0.12
N TYR A 254 9.37 5.75 0.96
CA TYR A 254 7.92 5.89 0.85
C TYR A 254 7.53 7.24 0.24
N PHE A 255 8.21 8.32 0.63
CA PHE A 255 8.07 9.64 0.03
C PHE A 255 8.30 9.59 -1.49
N LEU A 256 9.44 9.02 -1.93
CA LEU A 256 9.77 8.87 -3.34
C LEU A 256 8.76 8.01 -4.09
N SER A 257 8.35 6.90 -3.49
CA SER A 257 7.37 5.98 -4.07
C SER A 257 6.04 6.67 -4.34
N LEU A 258 5.55 7.49 -3.40
CA LEU A 258 4.33 8.28 -3.57
C LEU A 258 4.50 9.39 -4.60
N LEU A 259 5.63 10.11 -4.56
CA LEU A 259 5.94 11.17 -5.51
C LEU A 259 5.94 10.65 -6.96
N ILE A 260 6.64 9.53 -7.19
CA ILE A 260 6.65 8.88 -8.52
C ILE A 260 5.24 8.44 -8.91
N THR A 261 4.44 7.91 -7.98
CA THR A 261 3.05 7.52 -8.27
C THR A 261 2.18 8.71 -8.65
N ILE A 262 2.36 9.87 -8.00
CA ILE A 262 1.68 11.11 -8.36
C ILE A 262 2.08 11.53 -9.79
N ILE A 263 3.37 11.53 -10.10
CA ILE A 263 3.88 11.88 -11.44
C ILE A 263 3.30 10.92 -12.49
N GLN A 264 3.33 9.60 -12.24
CA GLN A 264 2.73 8.59 -13.12
C GLN A 264 1.23 8.84 -13.31
N THR A 265 0.53 9.22 -12.24
CA THR A 265 -0.90 9.54 -12.28
C THR A 265 -1.19 10.70 -13.23
N TYR A 266 -0.43 11.78 -13.14
CA TYR A 266 -0.59 12.92 -14.06
C TYR A 266 -0.19 12.57 -15.50
N ALA A 267 0.89 11.81 -15.69
CA ALA A 267 1.31 11.35 -17.02
C ALA A 267 0.22 10.49 -17.69
N PHE A 268 -0.34 9.54 -16.97
CA PHE A 268 -1.42 8.69 -17.49
C PHE A 268 -2.70 9.48 -17.78
N ARG A 269 -3.04 10.48 -16.95
CA ARG A 269 -4.18 11.36 -17.23
C ARG A 269 -4.04 12.07 -18.59
N LYS A 270 -2.84 12.49 -18.92
CA LYS A 270 -2.56 13.17 -20.21
C LYS A 270 -2.58 12.18 -21.39
N CYS A 271 -2.18 10.93 -21.18
CA CYS A 271 -2.13 9.90 -22.22
C CYS A 271 -3.49 9.26 -22.52
N ILE A 272 -4.42 9.21 -21.56
CA ILE A 272 -5.71 8.56 -21.72
C ILE A 272 -6.75 9.57 -22.20
N ASN A 273 -7.26 9.36 -23.43
CA ASN A 273 -8.35 10.15 -23.98
C ASN A 273 -9.68 9.71 -23.35
N GLU A 274 -10.23 10.56 -22.45
CA GLU A 274 -11.47 10.26 -21.71
C GLU A 274 -12.69 10.18 -22.61
N GLU A 275 -12.75 10.95 -23.72
CA GLU A 275 -13.85 10.91 -24.67
C GLU A 275 -13.94 9.55 -25.40
N LYS A 276 -12.79 9.01 -25.83
CA LYS A 276 -12.74 7.65 -26.41
C LYS A 276 -13.17 6.59 -25.42
N VAL A 277 -12.73 6.71 -24.18
CA VAL A 277 -13.13 5.81 -23.08
C VAL A 277 -14.65 5.88 -22.86
N LEU A 278 -15.21 7.09 -22.82
CA LEU A 278 -16.66 7.29 -22.65
C LEU A 278 -17.46 6.67 -23.81
N ALA A 279 -17.01 6.87 -25.06
CA ALA A 279 -17.64 6.28 -26.24
C ALA A 279 -17.63 4.74 -26.17
N GLU A 280 -16.48 4.13 -25.82
CA GLU A 280 -16.34 2.69 -25.63
C GLU A 280 -17.31 2.17 -24.53
N LEU A 281 -17.44 2.89 -23.40
CA LEU A 281 -18.32 2.50 -22.30
C LEU A 281 -19.80 2.60 -22.68
N LYS A 282 -20.21 3.65 -23.41
CA LYS A 282 -21.58 3.80 -23.92
C LYS A 282 -21.94 2.71 -24.91
N GLU A 283 -21.01 2.31 -25.78
CA GLU A 283 -21.21 1.20 -26.69
C GLU A 283 -21.33 -0.14 -25.94
N ASN A 284 -20.51 -0.33 -24.92
CA ASN A 284 -20.56 -1.51 -24.06
C ASN A 284 -21.89 -1.64 -23.30
N GLN A 285 -22.47 -0.51 -22.87
CA GLN A 285 -23.78 -0.51 -22.20
C GLN A 285 -24.93 -1.01 -23.09
N LYS A 286 -24.77 -0.90 -24.43
CA LYS A 286 -25.78 -1.38 -25.40
C LYS A 286 -25.67 -2.88 -25.68
N LYS A 287 -24.54 -3.52 -25.38
CA LYS A 287 -24.29 -4.93 -25.68
C LYS A 287 -24.68 -5.82 -24.49
N PRO A 288 -25.47 -6.89 -24.67
CA PRO A 288 -25.74 -7.84 -23.60
C PRO A 288 -24.45 -8.55 -23.20
N ARG A 289 -24.01 -8.39 -21.96
CA ARG A 289 -22.77 -9.04 -21.46
C ARG A 289 -23.09 -10.20 -20.51
N LYS A 290 -22.38 -11.31 -20.67
CA LYS A 290 -22.29 -12.35 -19.64
C LYS A 290 -21.58 -11.77 -18.41
N LYS A 291 -22.22 -11.79 -17.24
CA LYS A 291 -21.63 -11.38 -15.98
C LYS A 291 -20.39 -12.23 -15.69
N SER A 292 -19.28 -11.65 -15.29
CA SER A 292 -18.11 -12.43 -14.87
C SER A 292 -18.49 -13.25 -13.63
N GLY A 293 -17.93 -14.47 -13.48
CA GLY A 293 -18.24 -15.34 -12.35
C GLY A 293 -18.02 -14.72 -10.97
N PHE A 294 -17.04 -13.80 -10.85
CA PHE A 294 -16.80 -13.04 -9.64
C PHE A 294 -17.92 -12.03 -9.34
N MET A 295 -18.36 -11.26 -10.34
CA MET A 295 -19.45 -10.31 -10.20
C MET A 295 -20.78 -11.01 -9.90
N ALA A 296 -21.02 -12.18 -10.49
CA ALA A 296 -22.19 -13.00 -10.20
C ALA A 296 -22.20 -13.45 -8.73
N ARG A 297 -21.07 -13.92 -8.20
CA ARG A 297 -20.93 -14.32 -6.79
C ARG A 297 -21.10 -13.14 -5.82
N LEU A 298 -20.56 -11.96 -6.17
CA LEU A 298 -20.69 -10.76 -5.35
C LEU A 298 -22.15 -10.29 -5.29
N GLU A 299 -22.85 -10.30 -6.41
CA GLU A 299 -24.28 -9.96 -6.50
C GLU A 299 -25.14 -10.97 -5.71
N GLU A 300 -24.81 -12.26 -5.80
CA GLU A 300 -25.50 -13.30 -5.04
C GLU A 300 -25.30 -13.14 -3.54
N ALA A 301 -24.07 -12.88 -3.09
CA ALA A 301 -23.77 -12.57 -1.69
C ALA A 301 -24.52 -11.32 -1.20
N GLN A 302 -24.59 -10.26 -2.00
CA GLN A 302 -25.37 -9.07 -1.67
C GLN A 302 -26.88 -9.33 -1.60
N ARG A 303 -27.42 -10.13 -2.52
CA ARG A 303 -28.84 -10.54 -2.47
C ARG A 303 -29.16 -11.35 -1.21
N GLN A 304 -28.29 -12.29 -0.83
CA GLN A 304 -28.44 -13.07 0.40
C GLN A 304 -28.42 -12.16 1.64
N GLN A 305 -27.46 -11.22 1.70
CA GLN A 305 -27.38 -10.25 2.79
C GLN A 305 -28.62 -9.35 2.88
N GLN A 306 -29.12 -8.89 1.73
CA GLN A 306 -30.35 -8.10 1.69
C GLN A 306 -31.60 -8.90 2.11
N ALA A 307 -31.69 -10.15 1.69
CA ALA A 307 -32.78 -11.04 2.11
C ALA A 307 -32.76 -11.24 3.63
N ALA A 308 -31.59 -11.53 4.21
CA ALA A 308 -31.43 -11.68 5.66
C ALA A 308 -31.81 -10.42 6.44
N LEU A 309 -31.38 -9.22 5.96
CA LEU A 309 -31.76 -7.94 6.57
C LEU A 309 -33.26 -7.67 6.50
N ARG A 310 -33.91 -7.97 5.37
CA ARG A 310 -35.37 -7.84 5.23
C ARG A 310 -36.10 -8.79 6.15
N GLU A 311 -35.65 -10.01 6.34
CA GLU A 311 -36.22 -10.97 7.31
C GLU A 311 -36.05 -10.50 8.75
N GLN A 312 -34.91 -9.97 9.12
CA GLN A 312 -34.70 -9.38 10.45
C GLN A 312 -35.58 -8.18 10.70
N GLN A 313 -35.78 -7.30 9.71
CA GLN A 313 -36.70 -6.17 9.82
C GLN A 313 -38.16 -6.62 9.98
N LYS A 314 -38.57 -7.64 9.21
CA LYS A 314 -39.94 -8.22 9.35
C LYS A 314 -40.14 -8.87 10.73
N GLN A 315 -39.12 -9.54 11.25
CA GLN A 315 -39.18 -10.14 12.59
C GLN A 315 -39.27 -9.08 13.70
N ARG A 316 -38.48 -8.00 13.60
CA ARG A 316 -38.55 -6.86 14.53
C ARG A 316 -39.90 -6.17 14.48
N ALA A 317 -40.44 -5.92 13.29
CA ALA A 317 -41.78 -5.34 13.12
C ALA A 317 -42.91 -6.24 13.67
N LYS A 318 -42.79 -7.57 13.54
CA LYS A 318 -43.74 -8.52 14.16
C LYS A 318 -43.62 -8.55 15.69
N GLN A 319 -42.44 -8.42 16.26
CA GLN A 319 -42.23 -8.35 17.71
C GLN A 319 -42.77 -7.03 18.31
N GLN A 320 -42.60 -5.91 17.59
CA GLN A 320 -43.17 -4.62 18.02
C GLN A 320 -44.71 -4.58 17.97
N ARG A 321 -45.34 -5.33 17.05
CA ARG A 321 -46.82 -5.44 16.98
C ARG A 321 -47.40 -6.40 18.02
N ARG A 322 -46.58 -7.22 18.68
CA ARG A 322 -47.00 -8.16 19.74
C ARG A 322 -46.81 -7.61 21.15
N ARG A 323 -46.17 -6.45 21.27
CA ARG A 323 -46.07 -5.63 22.49
C ARG A 323 -47.12 -4.49 22.43
#